data_7eb24c9459ebb36cba7edc3087022bd6
#
_entry.id   7eb24c9459ebb36cba7edc3087022bd6
#
_cell.length_a   1.000
_cell.length_b   1.000
_cell.length_c   1.000
_cell.angle_alpha   90.00
_cell.angle_beta   90.00
_cell.angle_gamma   90.00
#
_symmetry.space_group_name_H-M   'P 1'
#
loop_
_entity.id
_entity.type
_entity.pdbx_description
1 polymer ?
#
loop_
_entity_poly.entity_id
_entity_poly.type
_entity_poly.pdbx_seq_one_letter_code
_entity_poly.pdbx_strand_id
1 'polypeptide(L)'
;MLSLVRCANVVSPTGGPKDTVPPIVLHSTPQNQATNFSDKEIHITFDEYVTLNNPNKNILISPPLDNNPEYKLSGKSLIIKFKESLKPDVTYSINFGEAIKDLHEGNVFKDYSFVLSTGENIDTLTLQGKVLQAFDHKPSADFFVMLYTNDNDSVKIDSLPYLSKPYYITKTDKDGNFKFSGLKNDEYLLFALKDGNSNLKFDLPNEDIAFIDSLVCPIDNLQLTINNEQLTIDNDSIVSYTLYSFLEEDSIQRLLKKEVPEEGVLRFAFRYPAKDVKIEILETLPDTFAVFPTHSMNYDTITWYFSPNKDSLSLAINYDTLINDTSAMSLKVRKTNNRRNKKEVTVKSLNVATNVSGGKLAPEQNLILSFKEPVTDVMMRDTSWYIVDKDTIINDLHFEKIDSFGLKYKLDKTFEPEKSYKIIIPDSVFFSFKGLTNDTTEIMFKVPALSEYGNIFVTVEKPDDVPQVIVELLDERDKLVRRHIITTTSKVDFKYLAPKKYKLKALFDRDGNGRWSPGDFGKKQLPEEVFYHKDVFDVKANWDIDLEEVWKF
;
A
#
# COMPACT_ATOMS: atom_id res chain seq x y z
N MET A 1 79.09 -24.92 -7.96
CA MET A 1 78.15 -24.21 -8.76
C MET A 1 76.82 -24.15 -8.00
N LEU A 2 76.49 -23.02 -7.39
CA LEU A 2 75.28 -22.87 -6.59
C LEU A 2 74.23 -22.10 -7.45
N SER A 3 73.21 -22.77 -7.89
CA SER A 3 72.13 -22.16 -8.66
C SER A 3 71.13 -21.53 -7.70
N LEU A 4 71.09 -20.19 -7.65
CA LEU A 4 70.06 -19.43 -6.95
C LEU A 4 68.82 -19.36 -7.84
N VAL A 5 67.81 -20.14 -7.54
CA VAL A 5 66.47 -20.01 -8.12
C VAL A 5 65.74 -18.90 -7.33
N ARG A 6 65.61 -17.71 -7.93
CA ARG A 6 64.73 -16.65 -7.43
C ARG A 6 63.34 -16.89 -7.97
N CYS A 7 62.38 -17.27 -7.14
CA CYS A 7 60.98 -17.17 -7.43
C CYS A 7 60.55 -15.70 -7.37
N ALA A 8 60.21 -15.12 -8.52
CA ALA A 8 59.52 -13.85 -8.57
C ALA A 8 58.03 -14.07 -8.26
N ASN A 9 57.57 -13.58 -7.12
CA ASN A 9 56.11 -13.45 -6.89
C ASN A 9 55.57 -12.38 -7.82
N VAL A 10 54.74 -12.79 -8.76
CA VAL A 10 53.96 -11.88 -9.60
C VAL A 10 52.83 -11.32 -8.73
N VAL A 11 53.05 -10.14 -8.16
CA VAL A 11 51.98 -9.37 -7.52
C VAL A 11 51.23 -8.69 -8.66
N SER A 12 49.95 -9.03 -8.82
CA SER A 12 49.05 -8.29 -9.72
C SER A 12 49.06 -6.80 -9.31
N PRO A 13 49.21 -5.86 -10.25
CA PRO A 13 49.17 -4.44 -9.90
C PRO A 13 47.83 -4.14 -9.23
N THR A 14 47.87 -3.69 -8.00
CA THR A 14 46.70 -3.10 -7.32
C THR A 14 46.41 -1.80 -8.07
N GLY A 15 45.29 -1.74 -8.77
CA GLY A 15 44.84 -0.53 -9.43
C GLY A 15 44.81 0.68 -8.49
N GLY A 16 44.87 1.87 -9.04
CA GLY A 16 44.71 3.12 -8.27
C GLY A 16 43.38 3.17 -7.50
N PRO A 17 43.20 4.18 -6.65
CA PRO A 17 41.91 4.39 -6.01
C PRO A 17 40.79 4.45 -7.06
N LYS A 18 39.65 3.83 -6.75
CA LYS A 18 38.48 3.84 -7.64
C LYS A 18 38.02 5.28 -7.84
N ASP A 19 37.78 5.69 -9.09
CA ASP A 19 37.19 6.99 -9.40
C ASP A 19 35.74 7.03 -8.90
N THR A 20 35.36 8.10 -8.23
CA THR A 20 34.02 8.36 -7.70
C THR A 20 33.39 9.64 -8.26
N VAL A 21 34.08 10.29 -9.20
CA VAL A 21 33.62 11.54 -9.82
C VAL A 21 32.71 11.18 -11.01
N PRO A 22 31.49 11.74 -11.10
CA PRO A 22 30.64 11.54 -12.25
C PRO A 22 31.14 12.35 -13.47
N PRO A 23 30.77 11.96 -14.71
CA PRO A 23 31.10 12.71 -15.91
C PRO A 23 30.65 14.18 -15.85
N ILE A 24 31.41 15.07 -16.46
CA ILE A 24 31.14 16.51 -16.53
C ILE A 24 30.95 16.93 -17.99
N VAL A 25 29.93 17.79 -18.25
CA VAL A 25 29.75 18.37 -19.61
C VAL A 25 30.80 19.42 -19.87
N LEU A 26 31.59 19.24 -20.91
CA LEU A 26 32.59 20.22 -21.40
C LEU A 26 31.94 21.29 -22.28
N HIS A 27 31.15 20.87 -23.25
CA HIS A 27 30.41 21.76 -24.16
C HIS A 27 29.23 21.04 -24.81
N SER A 28 28.32 21.81 -25.37
CA SER A 28 27.19 21.29 -26.14
C SER A 28 26.96 22.15 -27.39
N THR A 29 26.34 21.53 -28.39
CA THR A 29 25.90 22.22 -29.62
C THR A 29 24.45 21.81 -29.90
N PRO A 30 23.46 22.72 -29.82
CA PRO A 30 23.63 24.12 -29.40
C PRO A 30 24.07 24.22 -27.92
N GLN A 31 24.42 25.40 -27.48
CA GLN A 31 24.68 25.61 -26.03
C GLN A 31 23.41 25.38 -25.21
N ASN A 32 23.57 24.98 -23.97
CA ASN A 32 22.46 24.93 -23.03
C ASN A 32 21.84 26.33 -22.91
N GLN A 33 20.51 26.41 -22.85
CA GLN A 33 19.72 27.64 -22.87
C GLN A 33 19.75 28.40 -24.25
N ALA A 34 19.96 27.66 -25.35
CA ALA A 34 19.83 28.24 -26.68
C ALA A 34 18.37 28.57 -27.01
N THR A 35 18.17 29.67 -27.71
CA THR A 35 16.89 30.11 -28.30
C THR A 35 16.87 29.93 -29.80
N ASN A 36 15.69 30.05 -30.44
CA ASN A 36 15.47 29.88 -31.87
C ASN A 36 16.04 28.57 -32.43
N PHE A 37 15.94 27.50 -31.66
CA PHE A 37 16.42 26.19 -32.05
C PHE A 37 15.59 25.63 -33.21
N SER A 38 16.25 25.34 -34.30
CA SER A 38 15.65 24.77 -35.51
C SER A 38 16.37 23.53 -36.03
N ASP A 39 17.46 23.13 -35.37
CA ASP A 39 18.24 21.97 -35.76
C ASP A 39 17.48 20.66 -35.36
N LYS A 40 17.96 19.56 -35.95
CA LYS A 40 17.36 18.23 -35.68
C LYS A 40 18.12 17.41 -34.64
N GLU A 41 19.24 17.91 -34.16
CA GLU A 41 20.09 17.16 -33.23
C GLU A 41 20.81 18.05 -32.22
N ILE A 42 21.11 17.48 -31.08
CA ILE A 42 21.85 18.08 -29.98
C ILE A 42 23.08 17.20 -29.72
N HIS A 43 24.25 17.82 -29.58
CA HIS A 43 25.49 17.16 -29.22
C HIS A 43 25.94 17.63 -27.85
N ILE A 44 26.19 16.69 -26.92
CA ILE A 44 26.68 16.97 -25.57
C ILE A 44 27.99 16.19 -25.38
N THR A 45 29.10 16.91 -25.16
CA THR A 45 30.42 16.32 -25.01
C THR A 45 30.87 16.34 -23.56
N PHE A 46 31.29 15.16 -23.07
CA PHE A 46 31.76 14.95 -21.71
C PHE A 46 33.30 14.96 -21.65
N ASP A 47 33.84 15.11 -20.45
CA ASP A 47 35.26 15.02 -20.14
C ASP A 47 35.80 13.58 -20.26
N GLU A 48 34.92 12.58 -20.18
CA GLU A 48 35.25 11.17 -20.24
C GLU A 48 34.26 10.37 -21.14
N TYR A 49 34.54 9.07 -21.31
CA TYR A 49 33.63 8.17 -22.03
C TYR A 49 32.44 7.80 -21.17
N VAL A 50 31.25 7.87 -21.72
CA VAL A 50 30.00 7.58 -21.04
C VAL A 50 29.27 6.39 -21.67
N THR A 51 28.39 5.78 -20.89
CA THR A 51 27.45 4.73 -21.33
C THR A 51 26.02 5.18 -21.13
N LEU A 52 25.09 4.62 -21.91
CA LEU A 52 23.66 4.90 -21.81
C LEU A 52 22.92 3.71 -21.17
N ASN A 53 22.19 4.00 -20.11
CA ASN A 53 21.33 3.06 -19.42
C ASN A 53 19.85 3.34 -19.76
N ASN A 54 19.24 2.53 -20.61
CA ASN A 54 17.84 2.65 -21.03
C ASN A 54 17.40 4.10 -21.33
N PRO A 55 18.02 4.79 -22.31
CA PRO A 55 17.80 6.22 -22.51
C PRO A 55 16.33 6.57 -22.78
N ASN A 56 15.58 5.74 -23.52
CA ASN A 56 14.16 5.98 -23.80
C ASN A 56 13.27 5.94 -22.54
N LYS A 57 13.72 5.33 -21.45
CA LYS A 57 12.99 5.27 -20.18
C LYS A 57 13.48 6.31 -19.18
N ASN A 58 14.78 6.61 -19.20
CA ASN A 58 15.42 7.40 -18.16
C ASN A 58 15.67 8.86 -18.58
N ILE A 59 15.68 9.17 -19.90
CA ILE A 59 15.73 10.55 -20.38
C ILE A 59 14.31 11.05 -20.57
N LEU A 60 13.96 12.08 -19.83
CA LEU A 60 12.66 12.69 -19.87
C LEU A 60 12.73 14.03 -20.62
N ILE A 61 11.93 14.17 -21.69
CA ILE A 61 11.81 15.40 -22.46
C ILE A 61 10.46 16.03 -22.17
N SER A 62 10.46 17.28 -21.77
CA SER A 62 9.26 18.06 -21.45
C SER A 62 9.26 19.34 -22.30
N PRO A 63 8.22 19.62 -23.08
CA PRO A 63 7.06 18.78 -23.41
C PRO A 63 7.42 17.43 -24.05
N PRO A 64 6.60 16.37 -23.83
CA PRO A 64 6.86 15.04 -24.39
C PRO A 64 6.69 15.04 -25.91
N LEU A 65 7.52 14.25 -26.56
CA LEU A 65 7.50 14.06 -28.00
C LEU A 65 6.55 12.91 -28.40
N ASP A 66 6.07 12.92 -29.65
CA ASP A 66 5.28 11.81 -30.18
C ASP A 66 6.18 10.62 -30.53
N ASN A 67 7.39 10.90 -31.02
CA ASN A 67 8.38 9.90 -31.36
C ASN A 67 9.64 10.05 -30.50
N ASN A 68 10.05 8.99 -29.81
CA ASN A 68 11.28 9.01 -29.04
C ASN A 68 12.49 9.34 -29.94
N PRO A 69 13.38 10.27 -29.53
CA PRO A 69 14.61 10.56 -30.26
C PRO A 69 15.51 9.33 -30.38
N GLU A 70 16.43 9.40 -31.32
CA GLU A 70 17.54 8.47 -31.39
C GLU A 70 18.69 8.98 -30.52
N TYR A 71 19.21 8.12 -29.64
CA TYR A 71 20.35 8.42 -28.79
C TYR A 71 21.57 7.64 -29.27
N LYS A 72 22.66 8.33 -29.57
CA LYS A 72 23.88 7.72 -30.06
C LYS A 72 25.10 8.26 -29.34
N LEU A 73 26.04 7.40 -28.99
CA LEU A 73 27.35 7.80 -28.50
C LEU A 73 28.37 7.84 -29.65
N SER A 74 29.13 8.90 -29.70
CA SER A 74 30.24 9.08 -30.64
C SER A 74 31.45 9.66 -29.91
N GLY A 75 32.42 8.80 -29.61
CA GLY A 75 33.55 9.16 -28.73
C GLY A 75 33.03 9.51 -27.33
N LYS A 76 33.35 10.70 -26.86
CA LYS A 76 32.88 11.24 -25.57
C LYS A 76 31.59 12.05 -25.66
N SER A 77 30.90 12.00 -26.81
CA SER A 77 29.71 12.82 -27.05
C SER A 77 28.44 11.98 -27.13
N LEU A 78 27.37 12.46 -26.50
CA LEU A 78 26.01 12.01 -26.69
C LEU A 78 25.36 12.86 -27.81
N ILE A 79 24.81 12.20 -28.80
CA ILE A 79 24.02 12.80 -29.87
C ILE A 79 22.56 12.41 -29.63
N ILE A 80 21.68 13.42 -29.54
CA ILE A 80 20.23 13.28 -29.44
C ILE A 80 19.64 13.76 -30.75
N LYS A 81 19.03 12.87 -31.54
CA LYS A 81 18.46 13.20 -32.85
C LYS A 81 16.94 13.11 -32.80
N PHE A 82 16.28 14.22 -33.02
CA PHE A 82 14.82 14.30 -33.07
C PHE A 82 14.30 13.68 -34.38
N LYS A 83 13.24 12.85 -34.26
CA LYS A 83 12.57 12.21 -35.38
C LYS A 83 11.40 13.02 -35.93
N GLU A 84 11.05 14.09 -35.26
CA GLU A 84 9.99 15.02 -35.60
C GLU A 84 10.45 16.47 -35.43
N SER A 85 9.69 17.38 -35.98
CA SER A 85 9.91 18.81 -35.74
C SER A 85 9.37 19.19 -34.39
N LEU A 86 10.14 19.94 -33.62
CA LEU A 86 9.69 20.47 -32.32
C LEU A 86 8.59 21.51 -32.54
N LYS A 87 7.69 21.66 -31.57
CA LYS A 87 6.63 22.68 -31.60
C LYS A 87 7.24 24.08 -31.60
N PRO A 88 6.68 25.04 -32.34
CA PRO A 88 7.17 26.42 -32.35
C PRO A 88 6.86 27.13 -31.03
N ASP A 89 7.69 28.10 -30.66
CA ASP A 89 7.56 28.94 -29.46
C ASP A 89 7.39 28.16 -28.13
N VAL A 90 8.17 27.08 -27.99
CA VAL A 90 8.12 26.20 -26.81
C VAL A 90 9.52 26.03 -26.22
N THR A 91 9.59 26.16 -24.92
CA THR A 91 10.78 25.79 -24.14
C THR A 91 10.74 24.30 -23.83
N TYR A 92 11.79 23.58 -24.26
CA TYR A 92 12.02 22.17 -24.00
C TYR A 92 13.05 21.99 -22.89
N SER A 93 12.76 21.11 -21.96
CA SER A 93 13.68 20.65 -20.92
C SER A 93 13.95 19.16 -21.09
N ILE A 94 15.23 18.78 -21.14
CA ILE A 94 15.70 17.39 -21.25
C ILE A 94 16.38 17.03 -19.95
N ASN A 95 15.75 16.16 -19.17
CA ASN A 95 16.28 15.64 -17.92
C ASN A 95 16.85 14.23 -18.15
N PHE A 96 18.13 14.02 -17.84
CA PHE A 96 18.82 12.77 -18.10
C PHE A 96 18.64 11.72 -17.02
N GLY A 97 18.12 12.08 -15.85
CA GLY A 97 17.93 11.14 -14.73
C GLY A 97 19.17 10.30 -14.44
N GLU A 98 19.02 8.98 -14.49
CA GLU A 98 20.13 8.02 -14.34
C GLU A 98 20.56 7.38 -15.68
N ALA A 99 20.25 8.02 -16.80
CA ALA A 99 20.53 7.47 -18.13
C ALA A 99 22.02 7.46 -18.49
N ILE A 100 22.79 8.41 -17.98
CA ILE A 100 24.20 8.60 -18.34
C ILE A 100 25.09 8.19 -17.17
N LYS A 101 26.08 7.34 -17.44
CA LYS A 101 27.08 6.87 -16.47
C LYS A 101 28.46 6.88 -17.14
N ASP A 102 29.53 7.05 -16.33
CA ASP A 102 30.86 6.80 -16.87
C ASP A 102 31.01 5.34 -17.32
N LEU A 103 31.96 5.11 -18.22
CA LEU A 103 32.18 3.80 -18.84
C LEU A 103 32.84 2.80 -17.90
N HIS A 104 33.67 3.23 -16.95
CA HIS A 104 34.55 2.36 -16.19
C HIS A 104 34.00 2.01 -14.81
N GLU A 105 33.63 3.01 -14.02
CA GLU A 105 33.20 2.87 -12.65
C GLU A 105 31.67 2.85 -12.46
N GLY A 106 30.93 3.39 -13.44
CA GLY A 106 29.47 3.47 -13.44
C GLY A 106 28.92 4.61 -12.58
N ASN A 107 29.73 5.66 -12.35
CA ASN A 107 29.27 6.87 -11.65
C ASN A 107 28.19 7.56 -12.45
N VAL A 108 27.06 7.86 -11.82
CA VAL A 108 25.88 8.40 -12.49
C VAL A 108 26.00 9.91 -12.64
N PHE A 109 25.85 10.40 -13.87
CA PHE A 109 25.66 11.81 -14.17
C PHE A 109 24.28 12.26 -13.69
N LYS A 110 24.21 13.06 -12.64
CA LYS A 110 22.97 13.49 -11.99
C LYS A 110 22.78 15.00 -12.12
N ASP A 111 21.56 15.40 -11.87
CA ASP A 111 21.17 16.80 -11.65
C ASP A 111 21.46 17.76 -12.82
N TYR A 112 21.62 17.23 -14.04
CA TYR A 112 21.79 18.04 -15.23
C TYR A 112 20.53 18.06 -16.06
N SER A 113 20.06 19.27 -16.38
CA SER A 113 18.97 19.52 -17.31
C SER A 113 19.48 20.35 -18.48
N PHE A 114 19.18 19.89 -19.68
CA PHE A 114 19.47 20.63 -20.91
C PHE A 114 18.20 21.35 -21.36
N VAL A 115 18.25 22.67 -21.45
CA VAL A 115 17.10 23.51 -21.81
C VAL A 115 17.37 24.17 -23.15
N LEU A 116 16.37 24.23 -24.00
CA LEU A 116 16.38 25.00 -25.25
C LEU A 116 14.99 25.56 -25.55
N SER A 117 14.92 26.60 -26.37
CA SER A 117 13.65 27.14 -26.85
C SER A 117 13.63 27.18 -28.37
N THR A 118 12.51 26.80 -28.96
CA THR A 118 12.26 27.00 -30.40
C THR A 118 11.82 28.42 -30.72
N GLY A 119 11.46 29.22 -29.70
CA GLY A 119 11.14 30.64 -29.80
C GLY A 119 12.31 31.55 -29.40
N GLU A 120 12.03 32.86 -29.35
CA GLU A 120 13.02 33.89 -29.00
C GLU A 120 13.36 33.91 -27.49
N ASN A 121 12.46 33.41 -26.66
CA ASN A 121 12.58 33.43 -25.20
C ASN A 121 12.61 32.04 -24.61
N ILE A 122 13.22 31.92 -23.44
CA ILE A 122 13.14 30.72 -22.58
C ILE A 122 12.17 31.03 -21.45
N ASP A 123 11.19 30.16 -21.27
CA ASP A 123 10.29 30.23 -20.12
C ASP A 123 11.07 29.85 -18.86
N THR A 124 10.82 30.56 -17.74
CA THR A 124 11.63 30.44 -16.52
C THR A 124 10.84 30.03 -15.28
N LEU A 125 9.50 29.99 -15.37
CA LEU A 125 8.66 29.67 -14.24
C LEU A 125 8.85 28.22 -13.78
N THR A 126 8.62 27.99 -12.51
CA THR A 126 8.81 26.68 -11.89
C THR A 126 7.58 26.26 -11.10
N LEU A 127 7.41 24.96 -10.94
CA LEU A 127 6.41 24.35 -10.07
C LEU A 127 7.03 23.13 -9.42
N GLN A 128 6.85 23.00 -8.11
CA GLN A 128 7.40 21.86 -7.38
C GLN A 128 6.43 21.32 -6.34
N GLY A 129 6.70 20.12 -5.87
CA GLY A 129 5.86 19.48 -4.88
C GLY A 129 6.33 18.09 -4.51
N LYS A 130 5.43 17.38 -3.87
CA LYS A 130 5.66 16.02 -3.39
C LYS A 130 4.45 15.15 -3.66
N VAL A 131 4.69 13.88 -4.01
CA VAL A 131 3.65 12.85 -4.11
C VAL A 131 3.84 11.86 -2.98
N LEU A 132 2.82 11.67 -2.15
CA LEU A 132 2.78 10.75 -1.03
C LEU A 132 1.63 9.76 -1.23
N GLN A 133 1.75 8.55 -0.70
CA GLN A 133 0.61 7.63 -0.65
C GLN A 133 -0.47 8.18 0.27
N ALA A 134 -1.72 8.17 -0.15
CA ALA A 134 -2.84 8.75 0.61
C ALA A 134 -3.07 8.03 1.95
N PHE A 135 -2.89 6.71 2.00
CA PHE A 135 -3.20 5.91 3.18
C PHE A 135 -2.13 5.94 4.26
N ASP A 136 -0.84 6.00 3.92
CA ASP A 136 0.27 5.85 4.89
C ASP A 136 1.32 6.96 4.80
N HIS A 137 1.12 7.94 3.92
CA HIS A 137 1.99 9.10 3.67
C HIS A 137 3.43 8.75 3.29
N LYS A 138 3.67 7.52 2.83
CA LYS A 138 4.98 7.15 2.31
C LYS A 138 5.26 7.84 0.99
N PRO A 139 6.52 8.15 0.68
CA PRO A 139 6.91 8.72 -0.60
C PRO A 139 6.48 7.85 -1.77
N SER A 140 5.89 8.47 -2.79
CA SER A 140 5.49 7.82 -4.04
C SER A 140 6.57 8.06 -5.10
N ALA A 141 7.54 7.14 -5.18
CA ALA A 141 8.64 7.21 -6.13
C ALA A 141 8.23 6.74 -7.54
N ASP A 142 8.93 7.27 -8.54
CA ASP A 142 8.75 6.88 -9.95
C ASP A 142 7.37 7.20 -10.55
N PHE A 143 6.63 8.16 -10.01
CA PHE A 143 5.43 8.70 -10.63
C PHE A 143 5.80 9.70 -11.72
N PHE A 144 5.13 9.63 -12.85
CA PHE A 144 5.10 10.75 -13.79
C PHE A 144 4.19 11.83 -13.23
N VAL A 145 4.69 13.04 -13.12
CA VAL A 145 3.91 14.23 -12.77
C VAL A 145 3.71 15.03 -14.03
N MET A 146 2.47 15.38 -14.31
CA MET A 146 1.98 15.85 -15.59
C MET A 146 1.21 17.15 -15.42
N LEU A 147 1.43 18.09 -16.33
CA LEU A 147 0.65 19.32 -16.42
C LEU A 147 -0.10 19.34 -17.76
N TYR A 148 -1.39 19.61 -17.69
CA TYR A 148 -2.26 19.74 -18.84
C TYR A 148 -2.79 21.16 -18.94
N THR A 149 -2.82 21.73 -20.17
CA THR A 149 -3.46 23.00 -20.48
C THR A 149 -4.74 22.75 -21.27
N ASN A 150 -5.64 23.70 -21.25
CA ASN A 150 -6.88 23.59 -22.04
C ASN A 150 -6.75 24.40 -23.33
N ASP A 151 -5.96 23.92 -24.28
CA ASP A 151 -5.81 24.56 -25.59
C ASP A 151 -7.03 24.35 -26.50
N ASN A 152 -8.02 23.55 -26.07
CA ASN A 152 -9.19 23.22 -26.87
C ASN A 152 -10.46 23.29 -26.02
N ASP A 153 -11.25 24.34 -26.21
CA ASP A 153 -12.51 24.57 -25.52
C ASP A 153 -13.55 23.44 -25.69
N SER A 154 -13.34 22.55 -26.67
CA SER A 154 -14.25 21.42 -26.92
C SER A 154 -14.01 20.22 -26.03
N VAL A 155 -12.90 20.16 -25.32
CA VAL A 155 -12.53 19.04 -24.42
C VAL A 155 -12.40 19.57 -22.99
N LYS A 156 -13.09 18.94 -22.06
CA LYS A 156 -12.93 19.28 -20.64
C LYS A 156 -11.51 18.93 -20.18
N ILE A 157 -10.87 19.84 -19.47
CA ILE A 157 -9.48 19.65 -18.99
C ILE A 157 -9.33 18.37 -18.15
N ASP A 158 -10.34 18.00 -17.38
CA ASP A 158 -10.37 16.78 -16.57
C ASP A 158 -10.37 15.48 -17.40
N SER A 159 -10.70 15.56 -18.68
CA SER A 159 -10.67 14.40 -19.57
C SER A 159 -9.31 14.19 -20.23
N LEU A 160 -8.40 15.17 -20.15
CA LEU A 160 -7.11 15.12 -20.81
C LEU A 160 -6.21 13.99 -20.31
N PRO A 161 -6.13 13.66 -19.01
CA PRO A 161 -5.34 12.52 -18.54
C PRO A 161 -5.71 11.18 -19.18
N TYR A 162 -6.98 11.00 -19.58
CA TYR A 162 -7.45 9.79 -20.28
C TYR A 162 -7.15 9.82 -21.80
N LEU A 163 -7.20 11.01 -22.41
CA LEU A 163 -7.30 11.15 -23.86
C LEU A 163 -5.97 11.52 -24.52
N SER A 164 -5.15 12.34 -23.87
CA SER A 164 -3.97 12.95 -24.46
C SER A 164 -2.72 12.81 -23.58
N LYS A 165 -1.55 12.97 -24.22
CA LYS A 165 -0.31 13.18 -23.48
C LYS A 165 -0.32 14.55 -22.79
N PRO A 166 0.41 14.71 -21.68
CA PRO A 166 0.51 15.99 -20.99
C PRO A 166 1.23 17.06 -21.82
N TYR A 167 1.01 18.32 -21.45
CA TYR A 167 1.77 19.43 -22.04
C TYR A 167 3.19 19.50 -21.46
N TYR A 168 3.33 19.38 -20.11
CA TYR A 168 4.64 19.22 -19.45
C TYR A 168 4.68 17.94 -18.62
N ILE A 169 5.86 17.39 -18.44
CA ILE A 169 6.08 16.16 -17.70
C ILE A 169 7.37 16.21 -16.88
N THR A 170 7.30 15.70 -15.68
CA THR A 170 8.47 15.40 -14.84
C THR A 170 8.25 14.08 -14.12
N LYS A 171 9.18 13.68 -13.23
CA LYS A 171 9.09 12.42 -12.50
C LYS A 171 9.46 12.63 -11.05
N THR A 172 8.80 11.90 -10.14
CA THR A 172 9.16 11.92 -8.72
C THR A 172 10.46 11.18 -8.47
N ASP A 173 11.26 11.71 -7.55
CA ASP A 173 12.44 11.04 -6.99
C ASP A 173 12.07 9.96 -5.96
N LYS A 174 13.09 9.39 -5.27
CA LYS A 174 12.90 8.34 -4.25
C LYS A 174 12.14 8.83 -3.02
N ASP A 175 12.18 10.13 -2.75
CA ASP A 175 11.51 10.78 -1.64
C ASP A 175 10.15 11.36 -2.03
N GLY A 176 9.70 11.08 -3.27
CA GLY A 176 8.44 11.54 -3.83
C GLY A 176 8.44 12.98 -4.31
N ASN A 177 9.58 13.69 -4.28
CA ASN A 177 9.64 15.09 -4.71
C ASN A 177 9.66 15.19 -6.23
N PHE A 178 9.03 16.24 -6.75
CA PHE A 178 9.06 16.58 -8.16
C PHE A 178 9.30 18.08 -8.36
N LYS A 179 9.86 18.42 -9.53
CA LYS A 179 10.08 19.81 -9.95
C LYS A 179 9.92 19.96 -11.46
N PHE A 180 9.19 20.97 -11.85
CA PHE A 180 9.14 21.49 -13.22
C PHE A 180 9.97 22.76 -13.31
N SER A 181 10.56 22.99 -14.46
CA SER A 181 11.26 24.23 -14.82
C SER A 181 11.00 24.55 -16.28
N GLY A 182 11.04 25.81 -16.65
CA GLY A 182 10.78 26.23 -18.03
C GLY A 182 9.29 26.23 -18.38
N LEU A 183 8.45 26.60 -17.43
CA LEU A 183 7.00 26.65 -17.61
C LEU A 183 6.57 28.03 -18.12
N LYS A 184 5.57 28.07 -18.98
CA LYS A 184 4.83 29.28 -19.34
C LYS A 184 3.93 29.69 -18.18
N ASN A 185 3.61 31.00 -18.10
CA ASN A 185 2.62 31.52 -17.17
C ASN A 185 1.22 31.18 -17.67
N ASP A 186 0.65 30.11 -17.15
CA ASP A 186 -0.67 29.60 -17.50
C ASP A 186 -1.26 28.82 -16.33
N GLU A 187 -2.53 28.43 -16.42
CA GLU A 187 -3.21 27.54 -15.46
C GLU A 187 -3.14 26.09 -15.94
N TYR A 188 -2.75 25.19 -15.06
CA TYR A 188 -2.53 23.78 -15.37
C TYR A 188 -3.35 22.86 -14.47
N LEU A 189 -3.89 21.80 -15.05
CA LEU A 189 -4.31 20.62 -14.28
C LEU A 189 -3.05 19.84 -13.89
N LEU A 190 -2.83 19.69 -12.59
CA LEU A 190 -1.72 18.91 -12.04
C LEU A 190 -2.19 17.49 -11.72
N PHE A 191 -1.57 16.52 -12.37
CA PHE A 191 -1.90 15.10 -12.29
C PHE A 191 -0.63 14.27 -12.13
N ALA A 192 -0.67 13.23 -11.30
CA ALA A 192 0.42 12.29 -11.17
C ALA A 192 -0.07 10.87 -11.48
N LEU A 193 0.77 10.08 -12.15
CA LEU A 193 0.43 8.76 -12.66
C LEU A 193 1.59 7.78 -12.48
N LYS A 194 1.29 6.61 -11.93
CA LYS A 194 2.16 5.44 -11.99
C LYS A 194 1.84 4.66 -13.27
N ASP A 195 2.33 5.15 -14.38
CA ASP A 195 2.05 4.64 -15.73
C ASP A 195 2.62 3.21 -15.90
N GLY A 196 1.74 2.24 -16.05
CA GLY A 196 2.06 0.83 -16.15
C GLY A 196 2.47 0.38 -17.56
N ASN A 197 1.98 1.05 -18.61
CA ASN A 197 2.19 0.68 -20.01
C ASN A 197 3.07 1.69 -20.79
N SER A 198 3.51 2.78 -20.13
CA SER A 198 4.38 3.83 -20.69
C SER A 198 3.76 4.59 -21.85
N ASN A 199 2.45 4.81 -21.82
CA ASN A 199 1.73 5.57 -22.84
C ASN A 199 1.41 7.01 -22.44
N LEU A 200 1.71 7.39 -21.18
CA LEU A 200 1.45 8.69 -20.56
C LEU A 200 -0.04 9.07 -20.54
N LYS A 201 -0.90 8.06 -20.35
CA LYS A 201 -2.35 8.20 -20.20
C LYS A 201 -2.85 7.35 -19.05
N PHE A 202 -3.85 7.82 -18.37
CA PHE A 202 -4.55 7.06 -17.35
C PHE A 202 -5.62 6.18 -18.01
N ASP A 203 -5.29 4.92 -18.29
CA ASP A 203 -6.16 4.00 -19.03
C ASP A 203 -6.20 2.56 -18.47
N LEU A 204 -5.39 2.27 -17.45
CA LEU A 204 -5.38 0.95 -16.82
C LEU A 204 -5.92 1.01 -15.39
N PRO A 205 -6.76 0.05 -14.97
CA PRO A 205 -7.38 0.03 -13.65
C PRO A 205 -6.41 -0.27 -12.50
N ASN A 206 -5.15 -0.55 -12.78
CA ASN A 206 -4.09 -0.83 -11.81
C ASN A 206 -3.02 0.27 -11.77
N GLU A 207 -3.33 1.44 -12.28
CA GLU A 207 -2.46 2.61 -12.24
C GLU A 207 -2.81 3.47 -11.03
N ASP A 208 -1.83 3.72 -10.17
CA ASP A 208 -1.98 4.67 -9.07
C ASP A 208 -1.95 6.09 -9.64
N ILE A 209 -2.85 6.92 -9.16
CA ILE A 209 -2.97 8.33 -9.55
C ILE A 209 -2.92 9.26 -8.35
N ALA A 210 -2.60 10.51 -8.60
CA ALA A 210 -2.81 11.59 -7.64
C ALA A 210 -3.18 12.87 -8.38
N PHE A 211 -4.07 13.67 -7.82
CA PHE A 211 -4.51 14.95 -8.37
C PHE A 211 -4.91 15.93 -7.27
N ILE A 212 -5.11 17.17 -7.65
CA ILE A 212 -5.78 18.18 -6.83
C ILE A 212 -6.99 18.69 -7.61
N ASP A 213 -8.01 19.14 -6.90
CA ASP A 213 -9.31 19.54 -7.47
C ASP A 213 -9.29 20.95 -8.11
N SER A 214 -8.20 21.67 -7.97
CA SER A 214 -8.01 23.04 -8.48
C SER A 214 -6.89 23.08 -9.52
N LEU A 215 -6.93 24.10 -10.39
CA LEU A 215 -5.83 24.40 -11.29
C LEU A 215 -4.66 25.01 -10.52
N VAL A 216 -3.45 24.78 -11.00
CA VAL A 216 -2.21 25.33 -10.42
C VAL A 216 -1.56 26.31 -11.38
N CYS A 217 -0.96 27.36 -10.83
CA CYS A 217 -0.15 28.32 -11.58
C CYS A 217 1.32 28.17 -11.17
N PRO A 218 2.27 28.17 -12.13
CA PRO A 218 3.68 28.23 -11.81
C PRO A 218 4.03 29.61 -11.24
N ILE A 219 5.03 29.65 -10.39
CA ILE A 219 5.44 30.87 -9.67
C ILE A 219 6.83 31.27 -10.13
N ASP A 220 7.02 32.58 -10.32
CA ASP A 220 8.34 33.17 -10.47
C ASP A 220 8.95 33.37 -9.07
N ASN A 221 10.03 32.67 -8.78
CA ASN A 221 10.77 32.79 -7.53
C ASN A 221 11.29 34.21 -7.26
N LEU A 222 11.22 35.12 -8.25
CA LEU A 222 11.63 36.52 -8.15
C LEU A 222 10.49 37.46 -7.77
N GLN A 223 9.22 37.07 -7.86
CA GLN A 223 8.07 37.95 -7.61
C GLN A 223 7.45 37.89 -6.21
N LEU A 224 7.97 37.08 -5.29
CA LEU A 224 7.48 37.04 -3.92
C LEU A 224 7.85 38.26 -3.05
N THR A 225 8.38 39.34 -3.63
CA THR A 225 8.89 40.49 -2.87
C THR A 225 8.01 41.74 -2.89
N ILE A 226 6.85 41.74 -3.54
CA ILE A 226 6.05 42.98 -3.58
C ILE A 226 4.56 42.68 -3.41
N ASN A 227 4.06 42.69 -2.17
CA ASN A 227 2.85 43.40 -1.78
C ASN A 227 2.74 43.46 -0.25
N ASN A 228 2.79 44.67 0.25
CA ASN A 228 2.61 45.02 1.68
C ASN A 228 1.25 44.56 2.18
N GLU A 229 1.24 43.54 3.03
CA GLU A 229 0.45 43.45 4.26
C GLU A 229 0.72 42.07 4.91
N GLN A 230 1.50 42.11 5.98
CA GLN A 230 1.68 41.08 7.02
C GLN A 230 1.54 39.61 6.63
N LEU A 231 2.44 39.12 5.82
CA LEU A 231 2.91 37.73 5.86
C LEU A 231 4.42 37.79 6.03
N THR A 232 4.89 37.48 7.23
CA THR A 232 6.30 37.19 7.47
C THR A 232 6.62 35.92 6.72
N ILE A 233 7.04 36.07 5.47
CA ILE A 233 7.58 34.96 4.67
C ILE A 233 9.07 34.96 4.99
N ASP A 234 9.48 33.92 5.72
CA ASP A 234 10.89 33.55 5.76
C ASP A 234 11.36 33.34 4.30
N ASN A 235 12.58 33.79 4.01
CA ASN A 235 13.18 33.83 2.66
C ASN A 235 13.30 32.48 1.92
N ASP A 236 12.69 31.41 2.43
CA ASP A 236 12.68 30.03 1.89
C ASP A 236 11.28 29.47 1.58
N SER A 237 10.22 30.28 1.60
CA SER A 237 8.85 29.81 1.35
C SER A 237 8.58 29.63 -0.15
N ILE A 238 9.10 28.55 -0.72
CA ILE A 238 8.73 28.09 -2.06
C ILE A 238 7.37 27.40 -1.94
N VAL A 239 6.38 27.84 -2.73
CA VAL A 239 5.08 27.15 -2.80
C VAL A 239 5.30 25.74 -3.30
N SER A 240 4.89 24.76 -2.49
CA SER A 240 5.04 23.35 -2.77
C SER A 240 3.69 22.67 -2.71
N TYR A 241 3.36 21.90 -3.76
CA TYR A 241 2.11 21.14 -3.83
C TYR A 241 2.31 19.73 -3.27
N THR A 242 1.41 19.29 -2.42
CA THR A 242 1.38 17.89 -1.97
C THR A 242 0.22 17.17 -2.62
N LEU A 243 0.52 16.11 -3.36
CA LEU A 243 -0.46 15.22 -3.96
C LEU A 243 -0.47 13.90 -3.20
N TYR A 244 -1.66 13.33 -3.04
CA TYR A 244 -1.85 12.07 -2.36
C TYR A 244 -2.22 10.98 -3.36
N SER A 245 -1.32 10.02 -3.56
CA SER A 245 -1.54 8.95 -4.54
C SER A 245 -2.39 7.81 -3.97
N PHE A 246 -3.24 7.30 -4.82
CA PHE A 246 -4.13 6.18 -4.51
C PHE A 246 -4.42 5.38 -5.77
N LEU A 247 -4.86 4.15 -5.59
CA LEU A 247 -5.45 3.33 -6.64
C LEU A 247 -6.97 3.49 -6.56
N GLU A 248 -7.61 3.88 -7.66
CA GLU A 248 -9.07 3.93 -7.71
C GLU A 248 -9.69 2.57 -7.43
N GLU A 249 -10.82 2.57 -6.73
CA GLU A 249 -11.65 1.38 -6.71
C GLU A 249 -12.23 1.18 -8.12
N ASP A 250 -11.74 0.17 -8.81
CA ASP A 250 -12.38 -0.28 -10.06
C ASP A 250 -13.81 -0.70 -9.72
N SER A 251 -14.79 -0.05 -10.34
CA SER A 251 -16.20 -0.37 -10.13
C SER A 251 -16.58 -1.80 -10.56
N ILE A 252 -15.67 -2.48 -11.27
CA ILE A 252 -15.90 -3.82 -11.77
C ILE A 252 -15.35 -4.84 -10.78
N GLN A 253 -16.26 -5.53 -10.09
CA GLN A 253 -15.91 -6.67 -9.25
C GLN A 253 -15.34 -7.80 -10.11
N ARG A 254 -14.26 -8.42 -9.65
CA ARG A 254 -13.61 -9.54 -10.36
C ARG A 254 -13.29 -10.68 -9.40
N LEU A 255 -13.53 -11.88 -9.87
CA LEU A 255 -13.03 -13.08 -9.21
C LEU A 255 -11.55 -13.25 -9.54
N LEU A 256 -10.67 -13.02 -8.54
CA LEU A 256 -9.22 -13.10 -8.71
C LEU A 256 -8.71 -14.53 -8.64
N LYS A 257 -9.32 -15.35 -7.76
CA LYS A 257 -8.85 -16.72 -7.51
C LYS A 257 -9.99 -17.61 -7.06
N LYS A 258 -9.99 -18.84 -7.57
CA LYS A 258 -10.79 -19.94 -7.04
C LYS A 258 -9.87 -21.14 -6.81
N GLU A 259 -9.90 -21.69 -5.60
CA GLU A 259 -9.00 -22.76 -5.20
C GLU A 259 -9.61 -23.71 -4.18
N VAL A 260 -9.11 -24.93 -4.15
CA VAL A 260 -9.36 -25.92 -3.10
C VAL A 260 -8.06 -26.07 -2.30
N PRO A 261 -7.86 -25.28 -1.23
CA PRO A 261 -6.63 -25.28 -0.46
C PRO A 261 -6.43 -26.58 0.33
N GLU A 262 -7.52 -27.18 0.78
CA GLU A 262 -7.55 -28.46 1.47
C GLU A 262 -8.87 -29.18 1.21
N GLU A 263 -8.96 -30.47 1.53
CA GLU A 263 -10.16 -31.27 1.32
C GLU A 263 -11.36 -30.71 2.10
N GLY A 264 -12.47 -30.49 1.40
CA GLY A 264 -13.71 -29.94 1.97
C GLY A 264 -13.67 -28.42 2.15
N VAL A 265 -12.73 -27.71 1.53
CA VAL A 265 -12.66 -26.24 1.59
C VAL A 265 -12.51 -25.67 0.18
N LEU A 266 -13.44 -24.81 -0.21
CA LEU A 266 -13.43 -24.07 -1.47
C LEU A 266 -13.34 -22.58 -1.16
N ARG A 267 -12.38 -21.90 -1.78
CA ARG A 267 -12.13 -20.48 -1.54
C ARG A 267 -12.25 -19.67 -2.83
N PHE A 268 -12.96 -18.55 -2.73
CA PHE A 268 -13.12 -17.56 -3.78
C PHE A 268 -12.54 -16.25 -3.27
N ALA A 269 -11.54 -15.72 -3.93
CA ALA A 269 -10.97 -14.41 -3.64
C ALA A 269 -11.44 -13.40 -4.70
N PHE A 270 -11.97 -12.30 -4.25
CA PHE A 270 -12.49 -11.21 -5.08
C PHE A 270 -11.61 -9.98 -4.93
N ARG A 271 -11.70 -9.09 -5.89
CA ARG A 271 -10.93 -7.84 -5.89
C ARG A 271 -11.42 -6.88 -4.81
N TYR A 272 -12.72 -6.82 -4.61
CA TYR A 272 -13.39 -5.95 -3.64
C TYR A 272 -14.31 -6.74 -2.71
N PRO A 273 -14.81 -6.09 -1.63
CA PRO A 273 -15.79 -6.74 -0.75
C PRO A 273 -16.95 -7.35 -1.53
N ALA A 274 -17.14 -8.63 -1.35
CA ALA A 274 -18.07 -9.48 -2.09
C ALA A 274 -19.44 -9.61 -1.40
N LYS A 275 -19.96 -8.52 -0.81
CA LYS A 275 -21.23 -8.53 -0.05
C LYS A 275 -22.42 -8.92 -0.92
N ASP A 276 -22.42 -8.51 -2.19
CA ASP A 276 -23.50 -8.74 -3.15
C ASP A 276 -23.23 -9.93 -4.08
N VAL A 277 -22.13 -10.66 -3.87
CA VAL A 277 -21.78 -11.82 -4.67
C VAL A 277 -22.68 -13.00 -4.31
N LYS A 278 -23.33 -13.57 -5.31
CA LYS A 278 -24.13 -14.80 -5.20
C LYS A 278 -23.41 -15.94 -5.88
N ILE A 279 -23.23 -17.04 -5.14
CA ILE A 279 -22.64 -18.27 -5.67
C ILE A 279 -23.70 -19.35 -5.60
N GLU A 280 -24.09 -19.86 -6.75
CA GLU A 280 -25.14 -20.87 -6.88
C GLU A 280 -24.56 -22.17 -7.41
N ILE A 281 -25.09 -23.29 -6.90
CA ILE A 281 -24.73 -24.62 -7.37
C ILE A 281 -25.74 -25.00 -8.46
N LEU A 282 -25.23 -25.30 -9.64
CA LEU A 282 -26.06 -25.55 -10.83
C LEU A 282 -26.57 -27.00 -10.96
N GLU A 283 -26.25 -27.86 -10.02
CA GLU A 283 -26.60 -29.27 -10.07
C GLU A 283 -27.37 -29.69 -8.81
N THR A 284 -28.16 -30.74 -8.95
CA THR A 284 -28.86 -31.35 -7.81
C THR A 284 -27.87 -32.04 -6.90
N LEU A 285 -27.88 -31.68 -5.64
CA LEU A 285 -27.00 -32.26 -4.62
C LEU A 285 -27.71 -33.38 -3.85
N PRO A 286 -26.95 -34.38 -3.35
CA PRO A 286 -27.47 -35.32 -2.37
C PRO A 286 -27.85 -34.60 -1.07
N ASP A 287 -28.88 -35.07 -0.36
CA ASP A 287 -29.30 -34.49 0.94
C ASP A 287 -28.19 -34.46 1.98
N THR A 288 -27.17 -35.30 1.82
CA THR A 288 -25.98 -35.36 2.69
C THR A 288 -24.91 -34.31 2.35
N PHE A 289 -25.08 -33.55 1.28
CA PHE A 289 -24.10 -32.52 0.89
C PHE A 289 -24.46 -31.21 1.55
N ALA A 290 -23.67 -30.79 2.51
CA ALA A 290 -23.83 -29.53 3.22
C ALA A 290 -22.73 -28.53 2.83
N VAL A 291 -23.10 -27.25 2.69
CA VAL A 291 -22.19 -26.13 2.46
C VAL A 291 -22.34 -25.09 3.55
N PHE A 292 -21.22 -24.68 4.12
CA PHE A 292 -21.15 -23.65 5.14
C PHE A 292 -20.33 -22.47 4.60
N PRO A 293 -20.97 -21.40 4.08
CA PRO A 293 -20.28 -20.23 3.59
C PRO A 293 -19.75 -19.37 4.73
N THR A 294 -18.54 -18.87 4.60
CA THR A 294 -17.93 -17.88 5.50
C THR A 294 -17.29 -16.75 4.71
N HIS A 295 -17.03 -15.62 5.37
CA HIS A 295 -16.39 -14.48 4.74
C HIS A 295 -15.14 -14.07 5.52
N SER A 296 -14.17 -13.50 4.81
CA SER A 296 -13.05 -12.77 5.42
C SER A 296 -13.56 -11.52 6.16
N MET A 297 -12.72 -10.95 7.01
CA MET A 297 -13.05 -9.73 7.77
C MET A 297 -13.37 -8.55 6.82
N ASN A 298 -12.69 -8.48 5.67
CA ASN A 298 -12.90 -7.46 4.64
C ASN A 298 -13.96 -7.84 3.60
N TYR A 299 -14.61 -8.99 3.74
CA TYR A 299 -15.56 -9.54 2.75
C TYR A 299 -15.00 -9.76 1.34
N ASP A 300 -13.68 -9.71 1.14
CA ASP A 300 -13.00 -9.93 -0.13
C ASP A 300 -12.77 -11.41 -0.46
N THR A 301 -12.99 -12.29 0.50
CA THR A 301 -12.81 -13.72 0.36
C THR A 301 -14.01 -14.46 0.91
N ILE A 302 -14.63 -15.29 0.08
CA ILE A 302 -15.68 -16.22 0.48
C ILE A 302 -15.04 -17.61 0.59
N THR A 303 -15.24 -18.27 1.72
CA THR A 303 -14.79 -19.65 1.93
C THR A 303 -15.99 -20.54 2.18
N TRP A 304 -16.13 -21.58 1.38
CA TRP A 304 -17.12 -22.62 1.56
C TRP A 304 -16.48 -23.82 2.20
N TYR A 305 -17.04 -24.26 3.29
CA TYR A 305 -16.77 -25.57 3.88
C TYR A 305 -17.86 -26.52 3.42
N PHE A 306 -17.48 -27.70 2.90
CA PHE A 306 -18.43 -28.65 2.31
C PHE A 306 -18.08 -30.09 2.65
N SER A 307 -19.09 -30.96 2.59
CA SER A 307 -18.87 -32.42 2.76
C SER A 307 -18.09 -33.00 1.59
N PRO A 308 -16.98 -33.71 1.84
CA PRO A 308 -16.04 -34.13 0.77
C PRO A 308 -16.53 -35.38 -0.01
N ASN A 309 -17.81 -35.53 -0.22
CA ASN A 309 -18.43 -36.68 -0.88
C ASN A 309 -18.68 -36.48 -2.38
N LYS A 310 -18.07 -35.44 -2.97
CA LYS A 310 -18.18 -35.13 -4.39
C LYS A 310 -16.82 -34.75 -4.99
N ASP A 311 -16.59 -35.12 -6.25
CA ASP A 311 -15.33 -34.86 -6.95
C ASP A 311 -15.28 -33.49 -7.66
N SER A 312 -16.44 -32.94 -8.02
CA SER A 312 -16.57 -31.66 -8.73
C SER A 312 -17.92 -31.00 -8.45
N LEU A 313 -17.96 -29.68 -8.60
CA LEU A 313 -19.15 -28.85 -8.55
C LEU A 313 -19.22 -27.93 -9.77
N SER A 314 -20.43 -27.77 -10.31
CA SER A 314 -20.74 -26.77 -11.31
C SER A 314 -21.36 -25.55 -10.61
N LEU A 315 -20.72 -24.38 -10.75
CA LEU A 315 -21.06 -23.19 -10.02
C LEU A 315 -21.37 -22.04 -10.98
N ALA A 316 -22.38 -21.23 -10.65
CA ALA A 316 -22.57 -19.89 -11.20
C ALA A 316 -22.17 -18.87 -10.13
N ILE A 317 -21.30 -17.95 -10.50
CA ILE A 317 -20.80 -16.89 -9.61
C ILE A 317 -21.27 -15.56 -10.22
N ASN A 318 -22.24 -14.94 -9.58
CA ASN A 318 -22.84 -13.68 -9.99
C ASN A 318 -22.29 -12.57 -9.10
N TYR A 319 -21.42 -11.72 -9.63
CA TYR A 319 -20.77 -10.65 -8.89
C TYR A 319 -20.94 -9.26 -9.53
N ASP A 320 -21.66 -9.18 -10.65
CA ASP A 320 -22.13 -7.95 -11.26
C ASP A 320 -23.42 -8.25 -12.03
N THR A 321 -24.20 -7.23 -12.36
CA THR A 321 -25.45 -7.36 -13.16
C THR A 321 -25.23 -7.93 -14.57
N LEU A 322 -24.00 -7.90 -15.06
CA LEU A 322 -23.61 -8.30 -16.42
C LEU A 322 -22.65 -9.49 -16.50
N ILE A 323 -22.08 -9.97 -15.39
CA ILE A 323 -21.03 -10.99 -15.41
C ILE A 323 -21.44 -12.21 -14.59
N ASN A 324 -21.77 -13.28 -15.30
CA ASN A 324 -21.98 -14.62 -14.74
C ASN A 324 -20.80 -15.50 -15.12
N ASP A 325 -19.91 -15.81 -14.17
CA ASP A 325 -18.88 -16.82 -14.37
C ASP A 325 -19.46 -18.21 -14.06
N THR A 326 -19.63 -19.03 -15.09
CA THR A 326 -20.08 -20.42 -14.95
C THR A 326 -18.89 -21.33 -15.11
N SER A 327 -18.57 -22.11 -14.09
CA SER A 327 -17.43 -23.01 -14.15
C SER A 327 -17.64 -24.32 -13.39
N ALA A 328 -17.20 -25.41 -14.00
CA ALA A 328 -17.02 -26.68 -13.31
C ALA A 328 -15.71 -26.65 -12.52
N MET A 329 -15.77 -26.88 -11.21
CA MET A 329 -14.61 -26.94 -10.33
C MET A 329 -14.36 -28.36 -9.84
N SER A 330 -13.13 -28.84 -10.01
CA SER A 330 -12.67 -30.04 -9.30
C SER A 330 -12.47 -29.71 -7.82
N LEU A 331 -13.07 -30.49 -6.95
CA LEU A 331 -12.94 -30.37 -5.50
C LEU A 331 -11.74 -31.13 -4.94
N LYS A 332 -10.95 -31.76 -5.82
CA LYS A 332 -9.73 -32.48 -5.44
C LYS A 332 -8.59 -31.50 -5.20
N VAL A 333 -7.89 -31.68 -4.08
CA VAL A 333 -6.69 -30.90 -3.77
C VAL A 333 -5.62 -31.14 -4.84
N ARG A 334 -5.11 -30.08 -5.46
CA ARG A 334 -3.97 -30.18 -6.39
C ARG A 334 -2.71 -30.57 -5.62
N LYS A 335 -2.22 -31.80 -5.80
CA LYS A 335 -0.92 -32.23 -5.26
C LYS A 335 0.18 -31.44 -5.94
N THR A 336 0.78 -30.47 -5.27
CA THR A 336 2.03 -29.84 -5.72
C THR A 336 3.16 -30.85 -5.54
N ASN A 337 3.89 -31.14 -6.63
CA ASN A 337 5.03 -32.08 -6.66
C ASN A 337 6.26 -31.56 -5.89
N ASN A 338 6.11 -31.12 -4.66
CA ASN A 338 7.23 -30.88 -3.76
C ASN A 338 7.61 -32.21 -3.10
N ARG A 339 8.60 -32.89 -3.69
CA ARG A 339 9.30 -34.04 -3.15
C ARG A 339 10.04 -33.68 -1.84
N ARG A 340 9.32 -33.50 -0.76
CA ARG A 340 9.82 -33.70 0.61
C ARG A 340 8.69 -34.33 1.39
N ASN A 341 8.97 -35.56 1.87
CA ASN A 341 8.12 -36.41 2.68
C ASN A 341 7.28 -35.62 3.71
N LYS A 342 6.08 -35.16 3.34
CA LYS A 342 5.02 -34.93 4.31
C LYS A 342 4.24 -36.25 4.41
N LYS A 343 4.41 -36.96 5.51
CA LYS A 343 3.42 -37.96 5.96
C LYS A 343 2.06 -37.29 5.84
N GLU A 344 1.10 -37.93 5.17
CA GLU A 344 -0.30 -37.53 5.26
C GLU A 344 -0.67 -37.55 6.73
N VAL A 345 -0.77 -36.39 7.33
CA VAL A 345 -1.34 -36.24 8.68
C VAL A 345 -2.83 -36.35 8.49
N THR A 346 -3.36 -37.56 8.68
CA THR A 346 -4.80 -37.75 8.84
C THR A 346 -5.20 -36.94 10.08
N VAL A 347 -5.92 -35.84 9.88
CA VAL A 347 -6.49 -35.04 10.97
C VAL A 347 -7.54 -35.94 11.64
N LYS A 348 -7.21 -36.46 12.82
CA LYS A 348 -8.08 -37.40 13.55
C LYS A 348 -9.04 -36.67 14.48
N SER A 349 -8.79 -35.39 14.79
CA SER A 349 -9.60 -34.61 15.73
C SER A 349 -9.69 -33.14 15.34
N LEU A 350 -10.71 -32.46 15.83
CA LEU A 350 -10.94 -31.05 15.65
C LEU A 350 -9.95 -30.23 16.50
N ASN A 351 -9.07 -29.49 15.85
CA ASN A 351 -8.05 -28.71 16.55
C ASN A 351 -8.66 -27.43 17.15
N VAL A 352 -8.42 -27.20 18.42
CA VAL A 352 -8.86 -26.01 19.17
C VAL A 352 -7.67 -25.08 19.35
N ALA A 353 -7.74 -23.88 18.76
CA ALA A 353 -6.77 -22.81 18.99
C ALA A 353 -7.38 -21.77 19.94
N THR A 354 -6.55 -21.00 20.64
CA THR A 354 -7.01 -19.97 21.59
C THR A 354 -6.32 -18.63 21.35
N ASN A 355 -6.87 -17.56 21.93
CA ASN A 355 -6.24 -16.24 21.98
C ASN A 355 -5.22 -16.08 23.13
N VAL A 356 -4.93 -17.16 23.87
CA VAL A 356 -3.86 -17.17 24.87
C VAL A 356 -2.52 -17.07 24.17
N SER A 357 -1.70 -16.10 24.56
CA SER A 357 -0.38 -15.88 23.97
C SER A 357 0.71 -15.96 25.04
N GLY A 358 1.71 -16.82 24.84
CA GLY A 358 2.80 -17.00 25.80
C GLY A 358 2.32 -17.40 27.20
N GLY A 359 1.22 -18.17 27.31
CA GLY A 359 0.63 -18.57 28.59
C GLY A 359 -0.05 -17.41 29.33
N LYS A 360 -0.34 -16.29 28.66
CA LYS A 360 -1.04 -15.14 29.24
C LYS A 360 -2.31 -14.83 28.45
N LEU A 361 -3.37 -14.47 29.17
CA LEU A 361 -4.60 -13.87 28.63
C LEU A 361 -4.62 -12.41 29.11
N ALA A 362 -4.75 -11.45 28.18
CA ALA A 362 -4.75 -10.05 28.57
C ALA A 362 -5.94 -9.71 29.47
N PRO A 363 -5.81 -8.76 30.44
CA PRO A 363 -6.90 -8.34 31.28
C PRO A 363 -8.14 -7.94 30.49
N GLU A 364 -9.32 -8.22 31.03
CA GLU A 364 -10.63 -7.93 30.39
C GLU A 364 -10.88 -8.63 29.05
N GLN A 365 -9.99 -9.48 28.59
CA GLN A 365 -10.26 -10.30 27.41
C GLN A 365 -10.99 -11.58 27.80
N ASN A 366 -11.99 -11.93 27.00
CA ASN A 366 -12.61 -13.24 27.07
C ASN A 366 -11.68 -14.30 26.46
N LEU A 367 -11.73 -15.52 27.00
CA LEU A 367 -11.09 -16.65 26.33
C LEU A 367 -11.89 -17.00 25.07
N ILE A 368 -11.21 -16.93 23.92
CA ILE A 368 -11.79 -17.24 22.62
C ILE A 368 -11.18 -18.55 22.12
N LEU A 369 -12.04 -19.50 21.79
CA LEU A 369 -11.69 -20.71 21.06
C LEU A 369 -11.88 -20.46 19.58
N SER A 370 -10.91 -20.88 18.77
CA SER A 370 -10.95 -20.74 17.31
C SER A 370 -10.75 -22.10 16.65
N PHE A 371 -11.59 -22.40 15.68
CA PHE A 371 -11.61 -23.64 14.92
C PHE A 371 -11.23 -23.39 13.46
N LYS A 372 -10.59 -24.38 12.83
CA LYS A 372 -10.24 -24.30 11.39
C LYS A 372 -11.42 -24.59 10.48
N GLU A 373 -12.43 -25.25 10.99
CA GLU A 373 -13.65 -25.60 10.27
C GLU A 373 -14.89 -25.35 11.15
N PRO A 374 -16.07 -25.10 10.55
CA PRO A 374 -17.28 -24.80 11.29
C PRO A 374 -17.67 -25.87 12.30
N VAL A 375 -17.96 -25.45 13.50
CA VAL A 375 -18.58 -26.27 14.55
C VAL A 375 -20.09 -26.15 14.41
N THR A 376 -20.75 -27.25 14.22
CA THR A 376 -22.23 -27.34 14.06
C THR A 376 -22.95 -27.57 15.37
N ASP A 377 -22.33 -28.32 16.26
CA ASP A 377 -22.94 -28.68 17.55
C ASP A 377 -21.93 -28.54 18.68
N VAL A 378 -22.43 -28.12 19.85
CA VAL A 378 -21.67 -28.03 21.10
C VAL A 378 -22.43 -28.84 22.18
N MET A 379 -21.87 -29.96 22.58
CA MET A 379 -22.45 -30.83 23.63
C MET A 379 -21.68 -30.63 24.92
N MET A 380 -22.16 -29.70 25.75
CA MET A 380 -21.60 -29.52 27.10
C MET A 380 -21.92 -30.74 27.98
N ARG A 381 -20.91 -31.28 28.64
CA ARG A 381 -21.03 -32.36 29.57
C ARG A 381 -20.82 -31.82 30.99
N ASP A 382 -21.45 -32.44 32.01
CA ASP A 382 -21.31 -32.06 33.41
C ASP A 382 -19.87 -32.16 33.96
N THR A 383 -18.93 -32.62 33.11
CA THR A 383 -17.51 -32.77 33.42
C THR A 383 -16.64 -31.67 32.89
N SER A 384 -17.20 -30.61 32.29
CA SER A 384 -16.45 -29.42 31.82
C SER A 384 -16.16 -28.52 33.02
N TRP A 385 -14.90 -28.27 33.31
CA TRP A 385 -14.50 -27.57 34.52
C TRP A 385 -13.30 -26.66 34.30
N TYR A 386 -13.17 -25.69 35.17
CA TYR A 386 -11.96 -24.88 35.24
C TYR A 386 -11.44 -24.80 36.68
N ILE A 387 -10.16 -24.58 36.84
CA ILE A 387 -9.47 -24.52 38.12
C ILE A 387 -8.85 -23.13 38.25
N VAL A 388 -9.07 -22.48 39.39
CA VAL A 388 -8.47 -21.19 39.73
C VAL A 388 -7.49 -21.42 40.87
N ASP A 389 -6.24 -20.97 40.73
CA ASP A 389 -5.19 -20.98 41.75
C ASP A 389 -5.10 -22.32 42.53
N LYS A 390 -5.24 -23.43 41.85
CA LYS A 390 -5.16 -24.83 42.32
C LYS A 390 -6.29 -25.34 43.21
N ASP A 391 -7.16 -24.49 43.77
CA ASP A 391 -8.06 -24.91 44.86
C ASP A 391 -9.55 -24.76 44.55
N THR A 392 -9.95 -24.06 43.53
CA THR A 392 -11.37 -23.84 43.22
C THR A 392 -11.74 -24.49 41.89
N ILE A 393 -12.60 -25.49 41.93
CA ILE A 393 -13.16 -26.14 40.74
C ILE A 393 -14.55 -25.57 40.51
N ILE A 394 -14.83 -25.08 39.32
CA ILE A 394 -16.13 -24.56 38.90
C ILE A 394 -16.60 -25.36 37.68
N ASN A 395 -17.78 -25.93 37.75
CA ASN A 395 -18.33 -26.88 36.79
C ASN A 395 -19.35 -26.25 35.82
N ASP A 396 -19.21 -24.96 35.49
CA ASP A 396 -20.17 -24.29 34.62
C ASP A 396 -19.44 -23.48 33.57
N LEU A 397 -19.07 -24.16 32.49
CA LEU A 397 -18.48 -23.53 31.30
C LEU A 397 -19.56 -23.37 30.24
N HIS A 398 -19.88 -22.14 29.90
CA HIS A 398 -20.78 -21.83 28.81
C HIS A 398 -20.00 -21.17 27.66
N PHE A 399 -20.10 -21.76 26.47
CA PHE A 399 -19.46 -21.22 25.26
C PHE A 399 -20.51 -20.58 24.36
N GLU A 400 -20.35 -19.30 24.15
CA GLU A 400 -21.18 -18.50 23.23
C GLU A 400 -20.54 -18.44 21.85
N LYS A 401 -21.30 -18.76 20.82
CA LYS A 401 -20.87 -18.57 19.42
C LYS A 401 -20.82 -17.07 19.08
N ILE A 402 -19.65 -16.56 18.70
CA ILE A 402 -19.44 -15.13 18.43
C ILE A 402 -19.32 -14.80 16.94
N ASP A 403 -19.39 -15.78 16.07
CA ASP A 403 -19.49 -15.59 14.63
C ASP A 403 -20.67 -16.35 14.02
N SER A 404 -21.12 -15.92 12.85
CA SER A 404 -22.25 -16.57 12.16
C SER A 404 -21.94 -17.99 11.68
N PHE A 405 -20.66 -18.37 11.66
CA PHE A 405 -20.16 -19.55 10.97
C PHE A 405 -19.76 -20.69 11.90
N GLY A 406 -19.67 -20.44 13.21
CA GLY A 406 -19.22 -21.44 14.18
C GLY A 406 -17.70 -21.69 14.16
N LEU A 407 -16.91 -20.71 13.72
CA LEU A 407 -15.45 -20.76 13.75
C LEU A 407 -14.87 -20.20 15.05
N LYS A 408 -15.66 -19.42 15.80
CA LYS A 408 -15.22 -18.79 17.05
C LYS A 408 -16.28 -18.89 18.14
N TYR A 409 -15.80 -19.28 19.30
CA TYR A 409 -16.62 -19.36 20.53
C TYR A 409 -15.91 -18.59 21.63
N LYS A 410 -16.67 -17.83 22.38
CA LYS A 410 -16.23 -17.12 23.59
C LYS A 410 -16.67 -17.90 24.81
N LEU A 411 -15.77 -18.10 25.77
CA LEU A 411 -16.19 -18.56 27.09
C LEU A 411 -16.83 -17.38 27.83
N ASP A 412 -18.08 -17.57 28.26
CA ASP A 412 -18.82 -16.55 29.01
C ASP A 412 -18.35 -16.52 30.48
N LYS A 413 -17.16 -15.97 30.66
CA LYS A 413 -16.50 -15.85 31.96
C LYS A 413 -15.49 -14.71 31.95
N THR A 414 -15.53 -13.90 33.00
CA THR A 414 -14.50 -12.89 33.30
C THR A 414 -13.39 -13.53 34.15
N PHE A 415 -12.15 -13.19 33.81
CA PHE A 415 -10.96 -13.68 34.47
C PHE A 415 -10.31 -12.57 35.29
N GLU A 416 -10.08 -12.83 36.57
CA GLU A 416 -9.51 -11.85 37.50
C GLU A 416 -7.99 -11.70 37.26
N PRO A 417 -7.46 -10.46 37.31
CA PRO A 417 -6.03 -10.23 37.29
C PRO A 417 -5.27 -10.99 38.36
N GLU A 418 -3.98 -11.26 38.09
CA GLU A 418 -3.02 -11.97 38.98
C GLU A 418 -3.30 -13.44 39.22
N LYS A 419 -4.45 -13.97 38.78
CA LYS A 419 -4.81 -15.37 38.93
C LYS A 419 -4.38 -16.25 37.77
N SER A 420 -4.13 -17.52 38.08
CA SER A 420 -3.81 -18.56 37.09
C SER A 420 -5.04 -19.47 36.91
N TYR A 421 -5.28 -19.83 35.66
CA TYR A 421 -6.42 -20.62 35.26
C TYR A 421 -6.00 -21.86 34.47
N LYS A 422 -6.67 -22.95 34.70
CA LYS A 422 -6.59 -24.16 33.89
C LYS A 422 -8.00 -24.52 33.45
N ILE A 423 -8.27 -24.48 32.18
CA ILE A 423 -9.54 -24.87 31.57
C ILE A 423 -9.36 -26.28 31.00
N ILE A 424 -10.24 -27.19 31.31
CA ILE A 424 -10.26 -28.54 30.77
C ILE A 424 -11.56 -28.70 29.98
N ILE A 425 -11.43 -28.91 28.70
CA ILE A 425 -12.54 -29.20 27.79
C ILE A 425 -12.45 -30.70 27.48
N PRO A 426 -13.42 -31.52 27.89
CA PRO A 426 -13.42 -32.94 27.58
C PRO A 426 -13.42 -33.21 26.07
N ASP A 427 -13.11 -34.44 25.69
CA ASP A 427 -13.29 -34.88 24.30
C ASP A 427 -14.76 -34.82 23.88
N SER A 428 -15.00 -34.66 22.60
CA SER A 428 -16.34 -34.70 22.00
C SER A 428 -17.32 -33.66 22.59
N VAL A 429 -16.83 -32.45 22.92
CA VAL A 429 -17.67 -31.30 23.27
C VAL A 429 -18.05 -30.53 22.00
N PHE A 430 -17.11 -30.31 21.07
CA PHE A 430 -17.33 -29.60 19.82
C PHE A 430 -17.38 -30.60 18.67
N PHE A 431 -18.41 -30.48 17.84
CA PHE A 431 -18.60 -31.33 16.65
C PHE A 431 -18.53 -30.46 15.40
N SER A 432 -17.60 -30.79 14.50
CA SER A 432 -17.52 -30.11 13.20
C SER A 432 -18.56 -30.64 12.22
N PHE A 433 -18.82 -29.91 11.18
CA PHE A 433 -19.71 -30.33 10.09
C PHE A 433 -19.25 -31.61 9.37
N LYS A 434 -17.96 -31.98 9.50
CA LYS A 434 -17.41 -33.25 9.00
C LYS A 434 -17.54 -34.41 9.97
N GLY A 435 -18.12 -34.16 11.13
CA GLY A 435 -18.24 -35.15 12.20
C GLY A 435 -16.96 -35.37 13.03
N LEU A 436 -15.96 -34.49 12.87
CA LEU A 436 -14.78 -34.51 13.73
C LEU A 436 -15.13 -33.91 15.08
N THR A 437 -14.53 -34.47 16.15
CA THR A 437 -14.67 -33.97 17.51
C THR A 437 -13.32 -33.51 18.05
N ASN A 438 -13.34 -32.61 19.04
CA ASN A 438 -12.13 -32.25 19.76
C ASN A 438 -11.66 -33.38 20.66
N ASP A 439 -10.37 -33.53 20.83
CA ASP A 439 -9.75 -34.30 21.91
C ASP A 439 -9.85 -33.51 23.22
N THR A 440 -9.66 -34.16 24.37
CA THR A 440 -9.54 -33.49 25.67
C THR A 440 -8.48 -32.38 25.55
N THR A 441 -8.91 -31.14 25.77
CA THR A 441 -8.08 -29.95 25.58
C THR A 441 -7.85 -29.25 26.90
N GLU A 442 -6.59 -29.10 27.30
CA GLU A 442 -6.19 -28.34 28.47
C GLU A 442 -5.64 -26.98 28.04
N ILE A 443 -6.21 -25.91 28.59
CA ILE A 443 -5.78 -24.52 28.32
C ILE A 443 -5.32 -23.93 29.65
N MET A 444 -4.03 -23.64 29.75
CA MET A 444 -3.44 -23.01 30.93
C MET A 444 -3.00 -21.59 30.60
N PHE A 445 -3.37 -20.66 31.47
CA PHE A 445 -2.93 -19.26 31.32
C PHE A 445 -2.98 -18.54 32.66
N LYS A 446 -2.22 -17.46 32.74
CA LYS A 446 -2.28 -16.46 33.79
C LYS A 446 -2.86 -15.16 33.25
N VAL A 447 -3.70 -14.49 34.03
CA VAL A 447 -4.07 -13.09 33.73
C VAL A 447 -3.06 -12.20 34.46
N PRO A 448 -2.27 -11.40 33.75
CA PRO A 448 -1.28 -10.53 34.35
C PRO A 448 -1.92 -9.47 35.26
N ALA A 449 -1.14 -8.89 36.16
CA ALA A 449 -1.57 -7.74 36.95
C ALA A 449 -1.88 -6.55 36.05
N LEU A 450 -2.87 -5.73 36.40
CA LEU A 450 -3.18 -4.51 35.63
C LEU A 450 -1.97 -3.56 35.59
N SER A 451 -1.15 -3.58 36.62
CA SER A 451 0.08 -2.81 36.73
C SER A 451 1.19 -3.25 35.73
N GLU A 452 1.06 -4.39 35.06
CA GLU A 452 1.96 -4.79 33.96
C GLU A 452 1.68 -4.03 32.66
N TYR A 453 0.59 -3.28 32.58
CA TYR A 453 0.10 -2.57 31.40
C TYR A 453 0.08 -1.06 31.63
N GLY A 454 0.01 -0.30 30.54
CA GLY A 454 -0.25 1.13 30.58
C GLY A 454 -1.44 1.49 29.72
N ASN A 455 -1.85 2.75 29.78
CA ASN A 455 -3.01 3.24 29.05
C ASN A 455 -2.66 4.50 28.25
N ILE A 456 -3.41 4.74 27.17
CA ILE A 456 -3.38 5.99 26.42
C ILE A 456 -4.80 6.54 26.39
N PHE A 457 -4.95 7.81 26.76
CA PHE A 457 -6.20 8.57 26.68
C PHE A 457 -5.99 9.75 25.75
N VAL A 458 -6.83 9.89 24.75
CA VAL A 458 -6.75 10.99 23.78
C VAL A 458 -8.14 11.55 23.51
N THR A 459 -8.29 12.86 23.63
CA THR A 459 -9.51 13.53 23.16
C THR A 459 -9.30 13.90 21.70
N VAL A 460 -10.16 13.38 20.82
CA VAL A 460 -10.09 13.60 19.38
C VAL A 460 -11.24 14.50 18.96
N GLU A 461 -10.92 15.61 18.31
CA GLU A 461 -11.92 16.49 17.72
C GLU A 461 -12.45 15.89 16.42
N LYS A 462 -13.78 15.78 16.31
CA LYS A 462 -14.40 15.37 15.06
C LYS A 462 -14.85 16.65 14.31
N PRO A 463 -14.35 16.89 13.09
CA PRO A 463 -14.84 18.01 12.27
C PRO A 463 -16.34 17.86 11.95
N ASP A 464 -17.04 19.00 11.84
CA ASP A 464 -18.50 19.00 11.65
C ASP A 464 -18.92 18.44 10.27
N ASP A 465 -18.06 18.62 9.26
CA ASP A 465 -18.27 18.16 7.88
C ASP A 465 -17.94 16.67 7.65
N VAL A 466 -17.38 15.99 8.67
CA VAL A 466 -17.03 14.57 8.62
C VAL A 466 -18.05 13.76 9.41
N PRO A 467 -18.72 12.75 8.81
CA PRO A 467 -19.69 11.92 9.52
C PRO A 467 -19.10 11.17 10.73
N GLN A 468 -17.95 10.56 10.53
CA GLN A 468 -17.24 9.85 11.59
C GLN A 468 -15.72 9.84 11.37
N VAL A 469 -14.98 9.67 12.46
CA VAL A 469 -13.52 9.54 12.45
C VAL A 469 -13.14 8.18 13.01
N ILE A 470 -12.30 7.48 12.28
CA ILE A 470 -11.73 6.21 12.71
C ILE A 470 -10.38 6.51 13.38
N VAL A 471 -10.27 6.21 14.67
CA VAL A 471 -9.03 6.39 15.45
C VAL A 471 -8.36 5.04 15.62
N GLU A 472 -7.16 4.91 15.09
CA GLU A 472 -6.37 3.68 15.11
C GLU A 472 -5.13 3.83 15.99
N LEU A 473 -4.91 2.84 16.84
CA LEU A 473 -3.66 2.64 17.56
C LEU A 473 -2.81 1.63 16.80
N LEU A 474 -1.62 2.02 16.39
CA LEU A 474 -0.67 1.21 15.64
C LEU A 474 0.54 0.86 16.50
N ASP A 475 1.17 -0.29 16.25
CA ASP A 475 2.48 -0.60 16.85
C ASP A 475 3.64 0.02 16.06
N GLU A 476 4.88 -0.22 16.49
CA GLU A 476 6.11 0.31 15.85
C GLU A 476 6.24 -0.07 14.37
N ARG A 477 5.59 -1.16 13.95
CA ARG A 477 5.61 -1.67 12.57
C ARG A 477 4.37 -1.27 11.78
N ASP A 478 3.66 -0.26 12.24
CA ASP A 478 2.40 0.24 11.67
C ASP A 478 1.28 -0.81 11.61
N LYS A 479 1.36 -1.86 12.44
CA LYS A 479 0.32 -2.87 12.54
C LYS A 479 -0.79 -2.37 13.46
N LEU A 480 -2.04 -2.49 13.01
CA LEU A 480 -3.22 -2.14 13.80
C LEU A 480 -3.29 -2.99 15.09
N VAL A 481 -3.38 -2.31 16.22
CA VAL A 481 -3.56 -2.89 17.56
C VAL A 481 -5.00 -2.76 18.01
N ARG A 482 -5.57 -1.54 17.92
CA ARG A 482 -6.97 -1.24 18.27
C ARG A 482 -7.53 -0.16 17.37
N ARG A 483 -8.85 -0.14 17.25
CA ARG A 483 -9.62 0.83 16.48
C ARG A 483 -10.83 1.29 17.27
N HIS A 484 -11.12 2.57 17.22
CA HIS A 484 -12.35 3.20 17.68
C HIS A 484 -12.96 4.02 16.57
N ILE A 485 -14.28 4.05 16.48
CA ILE A 485 -15.03 4.91 15.57
C ILE A 485 -15.78 5.92 16.43
N ILE A 486 -15.57 7.22 16.16
CA ILE A 486 -16.24 8.29 16.87
C ILE A 486 -17.12 9.09 15.91
N THR A 487 -18.33 9.40 16.34
CA THR A 487 -19.32 10.21 15.59
C THR A 487 -19.47 11.62 16.18
N THR A 488 -18.84 11.87 17.30
CA THR A 488 -18.75 13.17 17.99
C THR A 488 -17.36 13.34 18.56
N THR A 489 -16.94 14.57 18.84
CA THR A 489 -15.71 14.83 19.60
C THR A 489 -15.75 14.06 20.92
N SER A 490 -14.81 13.19 21.11
CA SER A 490 -14.84 12.21 22.21
C SER A 490 -13.45 11.90 22.76
N LYS A 491 -13.40 11.55 24.04
CA LYS A 491 -12.23 10.93 24.66
C LYS A 491 -12.20 9.44 24.27
N VAL A 492 -11.11 9.00 23.68
CA VAL A 492 -10.85 7.61 23.27
C VAL A 492 -9.86 6.99 24.25
N ASP A 493 -10.19 5.81 24.74
CA ASP A 493 -9.41 5.08 25.76
C ASP A 493 -8.77 3.83 25.13
N PHE A 494 -7.45 3.79 25.14
CA PHE A 494 -6.70 2.58 24.79
C PHE A 494 -6.10 1.99 26.06
N LYS A 495 -6.83 1.07 26.71
CA LYS A 495 -6.45 0.48 28.00
C LYS A 495 -5.67 -0.82 27.84
N TYR A 496 -4.92 -1.19 28.88
CA TYR A 496 -4.17 -2.46 28.99
C TYR A 496 -3.26 -2.72 27.79
N LEU A 497 -2.49 -1.72 27.45
CA LEU A 497 -1.47 -1.80 26.41
C LEU A 497 -0.19 -2.39 26.98
N ALA A 498 0.41 -3.35 26.28
CA ALA A 498 1.72 -3.86 26.64
C ALA A 498 2.77 -2.75 26.57
N PRO A 499 3.79 -2.73 27.46
CA PRO A 499 4.86 -1.75 27.43
C PRO A 499 5.64 -1.81 26.11
N LYS A 500 5.40 -0.88 25.22
CA LYS A 500 6.10 -0.66 23.95
C LYS A 500 5.68 0.68 23.32
N LYS A 501 6.26 1.03 22.20
CA LYS A 501 5.91 2.25 21.48
C LYS A 501 4.69 2.04 20.60
N TYR A 502 3.86 3.09 20.56
CA TYR A 502 2.63 3.12 19.77
C TYR A 502 2.53 4.45 18.99
N LYS A 503 1.79 4.41 17.91
CA LYS A 503 1.44 5.56 17.08
C LYS A 503 -0.08 5.70 17.02
N LEU A 504 -0.59 6.92 16.94
CA LEU A 504 -1.99 7.19 16.67
C LEU A 504 -2.17 7.65 15.23
N LYS A 505 -3.22 7.15 14.61
CA LYS A 505 -3.66 7.47 13.25
C LYS A 505 -5.15 7.77 13.27
N ALA A 506 -5.57 8.80 12.58
CA ALA A 506 -6.97 9.15 12.38
C ALA A 506 -7.31 9.11 10.88
N LEU A 507 -8.48 8.61 10.56
CA LEU A 507 -9.02 8.55 9.21
C LEU A 507 -10.35 9.30 9.21
N PHE A 508 -10.56 10.20 8.28
CA PHE A 508 -11.84 10.85 8.06
C PHE A 508 -12.70 9.96 7.17
N ASP A 509 -13.61 9.24 7.78
CA ASP A 509 -14.53 8.35 7.07
C ASP A 509 -15.72 9.18 6.59
N ARG A 510 -15.60 9.72 5.38
CA ARG A 510 -16.56 10.66 4.80
C ARG A 510 -17.80 9.97 4.25
N ASP A 511 -17.70 8.71 3.85
CA ASP A 511 -18.83 7.92 3.36
C ASP A 511 -19.50 7.07 4.44
N GLY A 512 -18.93 7.02 5.65
CA GLY A 512 -19.49 6.31 6.81
C GLY A 512 -19.41 4.79 6.71
N ASN A 513 -18.54 4.26 5.86
CA ASN A 513 -18.46 2.81 5.60
C ASN A 513 -17.60 2.04 6.64
N GLY A 514 -16.93 2.72 7.56
CA GLY A 514 -16.08 2.14 8.62
C GLY A 514 -14.70 1.73 8.14
N ARG A 515 -14.26 2.18 6.99
CA ARG A 515 -12.93 1.92 6.40
C ARG A 515 -12.45 3.14 5.63
N TRP A 516 -11.17 3.18 5.29
CA TRP A 516 -10.64 4.17 4.38
C TRP A 516 -11.11 3.93 2.95
N SER A 517 -11.56 4.98 2.26
CA SER A 517 -11.97 4.96 0.87
C SER A 517 -11.00 5.75 -0.02
N PRO A 518 -10.54 5.18 -1.16
CA PRO A 518 -9.73 5.91 -2.11
C PRO A 518 -10.57 6.97 -2.84
N GLY A 519 -9.89 7.84 -3.57
CA GLY A 519 -10.53 8.81 -4.45
C GLY A 519 -11.07 8.19 -5.74
N ASP A 520 -11.70 9.06 -6.54
CA ASP A 520 -12.24 8.76 -7.87
C ASP A 520 -12.02 10.01 -8.74
N PHE A 521 -11.12 9.93 -9.71
CA PHE A 521 -10.79 11.09 -10.56
C PHE A 521 -11.97 11.47 -11.47
N GLY A 522 -12.70 10.48 -11.97
CA GLY A 522 -13.87 10.73 -12.81
C GLY A 522 -14.98 11.50 -12.09
N LYS A 523 -15.09 11.36 -10.77
CA LYS A 523 -16.01 12.09 -9.89
C LYS A 523 -15.39 13.31 -9.21
N LYS A 524 -14.11 13.58 -9.44
CA LYS A 524 -13.31 14.60 -8.73
C LYS A 524 -13.32 14.39 -7.20
N GLN A 525 -13.37 13.16 -6.77
CA GLN A 525 -13.35 12.81 -5.37
C GLN A 525 -11.91 12.51 -4.94
N LEU A 526 -11.39 13.29 -4.03
CA LEU A 526 -10.10 13.02 -3.39
C LEU A 526 -10.19 11.82 -2.45
N PRO A 527 -9.09 11.10 -2.18
CA PRO A 527 -9.06 10.06 -1.17
C PRO A 527 -9.37 10.63 0.21
N GLU A 528 -9.94 9.81 1.08
CA GLU A 528 -10.20 10.19 2.46
C GLU A 528 -8.90 10.56 3.18
N GLU A 529 -8.98 11.62 4.00
CA GLU A 529 -7.83 12.18 4.68
C GLU A 529 -7.34 11.26 5.81
N VAL A 530 -6.04 11.17 5.91
CA VAL A 530 -5.34 10.42 6.93
C VAL A 530 -4.43 11.35 7.71
N PHE A 531 -4.44 11.23 9.03
CA PHE A 531 -3.62 12.04 9.92
C PHE A 531 -2.86 11.14 10.88
N TYR A 532 -1.59 11.44 11.09
CA TYR A 532 -0.76 10.81 12.10
C TYR A 532 -0.50 11.80 13.24
N HIS A 533 -0.64 11.32 14.47
CA HIS A 533 -0.21 12.12 15.60
C HIS A 533 1.30 12.33 15.54
N LYS A 534 1.76 13.55 15.85
CA LYS A 534 3.19 13.92 15.78
C LYS A 534 4.08 13.12 16.72
N ASP A 535 3.51 12.66 17.84
CA ASP A 535 4.26 11.94 18.89
C ASP A 535 4.12 10.44 18.76
N VAL A 536 5.19 9.75 19.15
CA VAL A 536 5.21 8.30 19.37
C VAL A 536 5.13 8.05 20.87
N PHE A 537 4.15 7.29 21.31
CA PHE A 537 3.83 7.05 22.71
C PHE A 537 4.60 5.86 23.25
N ASP A 538 5.57 6.09 24.13
CA ASP A 538 6.34 5.05 24.84
C ASP A 538 5.58 4.61 26.09
N VAL A 539 4.66 3.64 25.93
CA VAL A 539 3.85 3.11 27.03
C VAL A 539 4.71 2.28 27.95
N LYS A 540 4.66 2.60 29.24
CA LYS A 540 5.31 1.87 30.31
C LYS A 540 4.29 1.20 31.24
N ALA A 541 4.72 0.13 31.90
CA ALA A 541 3.90 -0.55 32.89
C ALA A 541 3.45 0.41 34.01
N ASN A 542 2.22 0.31 34.41
CA ASN A 542 1.56 1.13 35.43
C ASN A 542 1.60 2.65 35.14
N TRP A 543 1.63 3.04 33.85
CA TRP A 543 1.61 4.43 33.42
C TRP A 543 0.41 4.73 32.55
N ASP A 544 -0.23 5.86 32.86
CA ASP A 544 -1.27 6.45 32.06
C ASP A 544 -0.70 7.64 31.28
N ILE A 545 -0.85 7.61 29.98
CA ILE A 545 -0.53 8.72 29.09
C ILE A 545 -1.88 9.38 28.77
N ASP A 546 -2.16 10.52 29.41
CA ASP A 546 -3.34 11.34 29.10
C ASP A 546 -2.90 12.56 28.30
N LEU A 547 -3.35 12.67 27.04
CA LEU A 547 -3.10 13.84 26.23
C LEU A 547 -4.03 14.96 26.70
N GLU A 548 -3.43 15.98 27.35
CA GLU A 548 -4.15 17.15 27.84
C GLU A 548 -4.72 17.97 26.69
N GLU A 549 -4.01 18.00 25.56
CA GLU A 549 -4.44 18.71 24.35
C GLU A 549 -5.39 17.86 23.52
N VAL A 550 -6.44 18.50 23.01
CA VAL A 550 -7.35 17.87 22.05
C VAL A 550 -6.61 17.68 20.72
N TRP A 551 -6.58 16.45 20.22
CA TRP A 551 -6.01 16.19 18.91
C TRP A 551 -6.94 16.77 17.84
N LYS A 552 -6.46 17.85 17.19
CA LYS A 552 -7.10 18.56 16.08
C LYS A 552 -6.35 18.27 14.77
N PHE A 553 -7.05 18.43 13.66
CA PHE A 553 -6.55 18.12 12.32
C PHE A 553 -6.39 19.35 11.45
#